data_82609ef675e1161a044f6d266ee9724f
#
_entry.id   82609ef675e1161a044f6d266ee9724f
#
_cell.length_a   1.000
_cell.length_b   1.000
_cell.length_c   1.000
_cell.angle_alpha   90.00
_cell.angle_beta   90.00
_cell.angle_gamma   90.00
#
_symmetry.space_group_name_H-M   'P 1'
#
loop_
_entity.id
_entity.type
_entity.pdbx_description
1 polymer ?
#
loop_
_entity_poly.entity_id
_entity_poly.type
_entity_poly.pdbx_seq_one_letter_code
_entity_poly.pdbx_strand_id
1 'polypeptide(L)'
;MKLFKAMLCSVAALSLLLPAAHAQAAPTVVKIALTQPTGHPTTDLIRGQFKKTIEEKTNGRFRIDVFDNYSFGNFEAVVQGLQFGMLQFAQESPSNLSIYDPKLMISKNSFLVMERVMNTSTNRA
;
A
#
# COMPACT_ATOMS: atom_id res chain seq x y z
N MET A 1 -44.40 40.89 27.76
CA MET A 1 -44.56 39.85 26.76
C MET A 1 -43.71 40.02 25.48
N LYS A 2 -43.35 41.22 25.07
CA LYS A 2 -42.54 41.47 23.85
C LYS A 2 -41.03 41.23 24.06
N LEU A 3 -40.49 41.49 25.26
CA LEU A 3 -39.08 41.25 25.62
C LEU A 3 -38.71 39.76 25.73
N PHE A 4 -39.67 38.93 26.16
CA PHE A 4 -39.45 37.50 26.30
C PHE A 4 -39.37 36.76 24.94
N LYS A 5 -40.10 37.28 23.92
CA LYS A 5 -40.02 36.74 22.54
C LYS A 5 -38.72 37.11 21.84
N ALA A 6 -38.12 38.26 22.13
CA ALA A 6 -36.84 38.66 21.57
C ALA A 6 -35.68 37.85 22.12
N MET A 7 -35.75 37.45 23.40
CA MET A 7 -34.71 36.66 24.05
C MET A 7 -34.71 35.18 23.57
N LEU A 8 -35.89 34.64 23.20
CA LEU A 8 -35.98 33.26 22.67
C LEU A 8 -35.42 33.14 21.24
N CYS A 9 -35.55 34.19 20.41
CA CYS A 9 -34.99 34.20 19.05
C CYS A 9 -33.48 34.31 19.04
N SER A 10 -32.84 34.92 20.04
CA SER A 10 -31.39 35.09 20.12
C SER A 10 -30.65 33.79 20.44
N VAL A 11 -31.27 32.89 21.21
CA VAL A 11 -30.67 31.59 21.56
C VAL A 11 -30.73 30.60 20.40
N ALA A 12 -31.76 30.70 19.55
CA ALA A 12 -31.92 29.80 18.40
C ALA A 12 -30.93 30.11 17.26
N ALA A 13 -30.42 31.35 17.17
CA ALA A 13 -29.44 31.72 16.13
C ALA A 13 -28.01 31.33 16.46
N LEU A 14 -27.68 31.07 17.73
CA LEU A 14 -26.32 30.71 18.16
C LEU A 14 -26.01 29.21 18.00
N SER A 15 -27.04 28.38 17.85
CA SER A 15 -26.87 26.91 17.67
C SER A 15 -26.51 26.48 16.25
N LEU A 16 -26.56 27.38 15.26
CA LEU A 16 -26.22 27.09 13.85
C LEU A 16 -24.74 27.28 13.50
N LEU A 17 -23.91 27.71 14.46
CA LEU A 17 -22.47 27.95 14.28
C LEU A 17 -21.60 26.86 14.87
N LEU A 18 -22.14 25.64 15.15
CA LEU A 18 -21.28 24.52 15.45
C LEU A 18 -20.56 24.13 14.15
N PRO A 19 -19.23 24.28 14.06
CA PRO A 19 -18.49 23.73 12.95
C PRO A 19 -18.78 22.23 12.94
N ALA A 20 -19.28 21.72 11.81
CA ALA A 20 -19.38 20.29 11.59
C ALA A 20 -17.98 19.73 11.79
N ALA A 21 -17.71 19.20 12.97
CA ALA A 21 -16.50 18.45 13.24
C ALA A 21 -16.52 17.30 12.23
N HIS A 22 -15.77 17.44 11.15
CA HIS A 22 -15.55 16.35 10.21
C HIS A 22 -14.87 15.25 11.02
N ALA A 23 -15.65 14.29 11.44
CA ALA A 23 -15.14 13.07 12.05
C ALA A 23 -14.23 12.42 11.01
N GLN A 24 -12.95 12.73 11.07
CA GLN A 24 -11.95 12.14 10.20
C GLN A 24 -11.87 10.66 10.56
N ALA A 25 -12.42 9.82 9.70
CA ALA A 25 -12.37 8.37 9.89
C ALA A 25 -10.90 7.97 10.11
N ALA A 26 -10.68 7.09 11.07
CA ALA A 26 -9.32 6.57 11.33
C ALA A 26 -8.70 6.05 10.01
N PRO A 27 -7.42 6.32 9.75
CA PRO A 27 -6.78 5.90 8.51
C PRO A 27 -6.79 4.38 8.37
N THR A 28 -7.08 3.90 7.17
CA THR A 28 -6.94 2.49 6.84
C THR A 28 -5.44 2.17 6.72
N VAL A 29 -4.97 1.24 7.55
CA VAL A 29 -3.57 0.82 7.53
C VAL A 29 -3.38 -0.24 6.45
N VAL A 30 -2.46 0.01 5.52
CA VAL A 30 -2.04 -0.91 4.46
C VAL A 30 -0.63 -1.41 4.81
N LYS A 31 -0.51 -2.70 5.04
CA LYS A 31 0.74 -3.37 5.42
C LYS A 31 1.40 -4.00 4.22
N ILE A 32 2.68 -3.69 4.03
CA ILE A 32 3.50 -4.17 2.91
C ILE A 32 4.72 -4.91 3.46
N ALA A 33 4.91 -6.16 3.07
CA ALA A 33 6.10 -6.93 3.40
C ALA A 33 7.11 -6.88 2.25
N LEU A 34 8.37 -6.64 2.59
CA LEU A 34 9.52 -6.63 1.68
C LEU A 34 10.57 -7.61 2.22
N THR A 35 11.05 -8.50 1.37
CA THR A 35 12.13 -9.42 1.72
C THR A 35 13.51 -8.77 1.61
N GLN A 36 13.60 -7.64 0.92
CA GLN A 36 14.86 -6.91 0.75
C GLN A 36 15.28 -6.19 2.04
N PRO A 37 16.60 -6.07 2.27
CA PRO A 37 17.12 -5.35 3.43
C PRO A 37 16.85 -3.84 3.33
N THR A 38 16.90 -3.18 4.49
CA THR A 38 16.92 -1.72 4.58
C THR A 38 18.11 -1.17 3.79
N GLY A 39 17.91 -0.10 3.02
CA GLY A 39 18.94 0.47 2.12
C GLY A 39 18.98 -0.16 0.74
N HIS A 40 18.16 -1.19 0.46
CA HIS A 40 17.98 -1.67 -0.90
C HIS A 40 17.16 -0.64 -1.71
N PRO A 41 17.51 -0.32 -2.97
CA PRO A 41 16.82 0.72 -3.75
C PRO A 41 15.31 0.57 -3.81
N THR A 42 14.79 -0.66 -3.92
CA THR A 42 13.35 -0.92 -3.93
C THR A 42 12.71 -0.63 -2.57
N THR A 43 13.40 -1.00 -1.48
CA THR A 43 12.92 -0.73 -0.11
C THR A 43 12.85 0.76 0.15
N ASP A 44 13.89 1.50 -0.24
CA ASP A 44 13.96 2.94 -0.07
C ASP A 44 12.92 3.66 -0.92
N LEU A 45 12.66 3.20 -2.14
CA LEU A 45 11.58 3.71 -3.00
C LEU A 45 10.20 3.53 -2.33
N ILE A 46 9.94 2.34 -1.79
CA ILE A 46 8.63 2.03 -1.18
C ILE A 46 8.46 2.79 0.15
N ARG A 47 9.48 2.82 1.00
CA ARG A 47 9.45 3.56 2.27
C ARG A 47 9.38 5.08 2.08
N GLY A 48 10.07 5.60 1.08
CA GLY A 48 10.13 7.03 0.77
C GLY A 48 8.99 7.47 -0.14
N GLN A 49 9.22 7.38 -1.44
CA GLN A 49 8.36 7.99 -2.44
C GLN A 49 6.97 7.35 -2.52
N PHE A 50 6.88 6.03 -2.53
CA PHE A 50 5.59 5.35 -2.67
C PHE A 50 4.69 5.63 -1.46
N LYS A 51 5.19 5.39 -0.23
CA LYS A 51 4.46 5.68 1.02
C LYS A 51 3.98 7.13 1.05
N LYS A 52 4.89 8.08 0.87
CA LYS A 52 4.59 9.51 0.88
C LYS A 52 3.52 9.87 -0.15
N THR A 53 3.66 9.39 -1.39
CA THR A 53 2.71 9.69 -2.46
C THR A 53 1.30 9.19 -2.16
N ILE A 54 1.17 7.96 -1.62
CA ILE A 54 -0.15 7.41 -1.28
C ILE A 54 -0.77 8.16 -0.12
N GLU A 55 -0.02 8.40 0.96
CA GLU A 55 -0.53 9.11 2.14
C GLU A 55 -0.97 10.54 1.80
N GLU A 56 -0.19 11.27 0.99
CA GLU A 56 -0.53 12.62 0.54
C GLU A 56 -1.73 12.64 -0.42
N LYS A 57 -1.72 11.80 -1.47
CA LYS A 57 -2.79 11.78 -2.47
C LYS A 57 -4.13 11.31 -1.91
N THR A 58 -4.11 10.57 -0.82
CA THR A 58 -5.34 10.12 -0.15
C THR A 58 -5.76 11.01 1.03
N ASN A 59 -5.07 12.12 1.23
CA ASN A 59 -5.29 13.03 2.38
C ASN A 59 -5.28 12.26 3.72
N GLY A 60 -4.34 11.33 3.87
CA GLY A 60 -4.19 10.51 5.08
C GLY A 60 -5.26 9.41 5.26
N ARG A 61 -6.12 9.15 4.28
CA ARG A 61 -7.10 8.05 4.35
C ARG A 61 -6.43 6.68 4.41
N PHE A 62 -5.26 6.53 3.76
CA PHE A 62 -4.43 5.35 3.84
C PHE A 62 -3.12 5.69 4.53
N ARG A 63 -2.68 4.79 5.41
CA ARG A 63 -1.36 4.80 6.03
C ARG A 63 -0.61 3.54 5.62
N ILE A 64 0.64 3.70 5.18
CA ILE A 64 1.46 2.59 4.72
C ILE A 64 2.43 2.16 5.82
N ASP A 65 2.30 0.93 6.30
CA ASP A 65 3.25 0.29 7.21
C ASP A 65 4.11 -0.71 6.42
N VAL A 66 5.43 -0.48 6.41
CA VAL A 66 6.39 -1.28 5.64
C VAL A 66 7.19 -2.17 6.56
N PHE A 67 7.14 -3.48 6.31
CA PHE A 67 7.92 -4.52 6.97
C PHE A 67 9.03 -4.97 6.01
N ASP A 68 10.24 -4.50 6.21
CA ASP A 68 11.42 -4.86 5.41
C ASP A 68 12.32 -5.86 6.16
N ASN A 69 13.37 -6.33 5.48
CA ASN A 69 14.40 -7.19 6.07
C ASN A 69 13.81 -8.40 6.80
N TYR A 70 12.82 -9.05 6.22
CA TYR A 70 12.10 -10.19 6.82
C TYR A 70 11.45 -9.88 8.19
N SER A 71 11.20 -8.61 8.53
CA SER A 71 10.63 -8.23 9.84
C SER A 71 9.20 -8.75 10.04
N PHE A 72 8.49 -9.12 8.97
CA PHE A 72 7.19 -9.80 9.08
C PHE A 72 7.34 -11.32 9.27
N GLY A 73 8.46 -11.88 8.86
CA GLY A 73 8.75 -13.32 8.89
C GLY A 73 9.39 -13.82 7.60
N ASN A 74 9.55 -15.14 7.51
CA ASN A 74 10.05 -15.81 6.31
C ASN A 74 9.02 -15.76 5.17
N PHE A 75 9.40 -16.33 4.01
CA PHE A 75 8.54 -16.35 2.83
C PHE A 75 7.17 -17.00 3.09
N GLU A 76 7.11 -18.12 3.80
CA GLU A 76 5.86 -18.82 4.12
C GLU A 76 4.95 -17.96 4.99
N ALA A 77 5.52 -17.28 5.99
CA ALA A 77 4.76 -16.35 6.85
C ALA A 77 4.18 -15.17 6.05
N VAL A 78 4.93 -14.65 5.08
CA VAL A 78 4.46 -13.57 4.18
C VAL A 78 3.30 -14.05 3.33
N VAL A 79 3.40 -15.25 2.72
CA VAL A 79 2.31 -15.81 1.90
C VAL A 79 1.06 -16.07 2.75
N GLN A 80 1.22 -16.66 3.94
CA GLN A 80 0.11 -16.85 4.89
C GLN A 80 -0.50 -15.51 5.32
N GLY A 81 0.35 -14.51 5.58
CA GLY A 81 -0.11 -13.16 5.93
C GLY A 81 -0.99 -12.52 4.86
N LEU A 82 -0.67 -12.73 3.57
CA LEU A 82 -1.50 -12.31 2.45
C LEU A 82 -2.82 -13.10 2.40
N GLN A 83 -2.76 -14.43 2.55
CA GLN A 83 -3.95 -15.30 2.51
C GLN A 83 -4.96 -14.98 3.62
N PHE A 84 -4.46 -14.68 4.82
CA PHE A 84 -5.29 -14.32 5.98
C PHE A 84 -5.62 -12.81 6.08
N GLY A 85 -5.17 -11.99 5.13
CA GLY A 85 -5.43 -10.55 5.14
C GLY A 85 -4.66 -9.76 6.19
N MET A 86 -3.65 -10.35 6.83
CA MET A 86 -2.74 -9.66 7.75
C MET A 86 -1.79 -8.70 7.03
N LEU A 87 -1.49 -9.01 5.76
CA LEU A 87 -0.80 -8.16 4.79
C LEU A 87 -1.71 -7.87 3.62
N GLN A 88 -1.59 -6.68 3.03
CA GLN A 88 -2.30 -6.30 1.81
C GLN A 88 -1.41 -6.43 0.57
N PHE A 89 -0.09 -6.24 0.74
CA PHE A 89 0.88 -6.37 -0.33
C PHE A 89 2.15 -7.04 0.17
N ALA A 90 2.83 -7.73 -0.74
CA ALA A 90 4.19 -8.21 -0.53
C ALA A 90 4.98 -8.10 -1.83
N GLN A 91 6.28 -7.85 -1.69
CA GLN A 91 7.21 -7.92 -2.81
C GLN A 91 8.00 -9.22 -2.70
N GLU A 92 7.79 -10.10 -3.67
CA GLU A 92 8.48 -11.38 -3.75
C GLU A 92 8.91 -11.70 -5.18
N SER A 93 9.93 -12.55 -5.30
CA SER A 93 10.32 -13.09 -6.59
C SER A 93 9.27 -14.09 -7.09
N PRO A 94 8.83 -14.01 -8.35
CA PRO A 94 7.94 -15.02 -8.92
C PRO A 94 8.49 -16.46 -8.79
N SER A 95 9.82 -16.62 -8.81
CA SER A 95 10.44 -17.93 -8.62
C SER A 95 10.22 -18.53 -7.23
N ASN A 96 10.07 -17.72 -6.19
CA ASN A 96 9.73 -18.19 -4.86
C ASN A 96 8.28 -18.68 -4.80
N LEU A 97 7.38 -18.04 -5.55
CA LEU A 97 5.98 -18.44 -5.65
C LEU A 97 5.76 -19.72 -6.46
N SER A 98 6.77 -20.22 -7.18
CA SER A 98 6.67 -21.43 -7.99
C SER A 98 6.41 -22.71 -7.19
N ILE A 99 6.64 -22.70 -5.88
CA ILE A 99 6.25 -23.81 -4.99
C ILE A 99 4.73 -23.96 -4.89
N TYR A 100 3.97 -22.87 -5.12
CA TYR A 100 2.50 -22.85 -5.13
C TYR A 100 1.92 -23.01 -6.53
N ASP A 101 2.58 -22.45 -7.55
CA ASP A 101 2.23 -22.64 -8.96
C ASP A 101 3.50 -22.79 -9.82
N PRO A 102 3.77 -23.99 -10.35
CA PRO A 102 4.95 -24.27 -11.18
C PRO A 102 5.05 -23.37 -12.44
N LYS A 103 3.93 -22.80 -12.91
CA LYS A 103 3.93 -21.89 -14.06
C LYS A 103 4.72 -20.60 -13.78
N LEU A 104 4.84 -20.20 -12.53
CA LEU A 104 5.63 -19.04 -12.12
C LEU A 104 7.14 -19.24 -12.27
N MET A 105 7.60 -20.49 -12.43
CA MET A 105 8.99 -20.81 -12.79
C MET A 105 9.40 -20.24 -14.16
N ILE A 106 8.46 -20.00 -15.06
CA ILE A 106 8.74 -19.48 -16.40
C ILE A 106 9.40 -18.10 -16.32
N SER A 107 9.08 -17.29 -15.32
CA SER A 107 9.71 -15.99 -15.12
C SER A 107 11.21 -16.04 -14.81
N LYS A 108 11.68 -17.17 -14.27
CA LYS A 108 13.11 -17.44 -14.03
C LYS A 108 13.89 -17.57 -15.35
N ASN A 109 13.20 -17.95 -16.43
CA ASN A 109 13.77 -18.14 -17.76
C ASN A 109 13.57 -16.91 -18.67
N SER A 110 13.10 -15.80 -18.15
CA SER A 110 12.89 -14.56 -18.93
C SER A 110 14.20 -14.07 -19.58
N PHE A 111 15.33 -14.31 -18.92
CA PHE A 111 16.66 -14.01 -19.49
C PHE A 111 16.94 -14.89 -20.73
N LEU A 112 16.62 -16.18 -20.69
CA LEU A 112 16.80 -17.10 -21.83
C LEU A 112 15.85 -16.78 -22.97
N VAL A 113 14.63 -16.31 -22.68
CA VAL A 113 13.67 -15.86 -23.70
C VAL A 113 14.16 -14.57 -24.35
N MET A 114 14.70 -13.62 -23.58
CA MET A 114 15.24 -12.37 -24.10
C MET A 114 16.48 -12.63 -24.96
N GLU A 115 17.38 -13.50 -24.56
CA GLU A 115 18.54 -13.92 -25.34
C GLU A 115 18.14 -14.58 -26.66
N ARG A 116 17.14 -15.46 -26.64
CA ARG A 116 16.62 -16.11 -27.85
C ARG A 116 16.00 -15.10 -28.83
N VAL A 117 15.22 -14.14 -28.32
CA VAL A 117 14.60 -13.08 -29.14
C VAL A 117 15.68 -12.17 -29.76
N MET A 118 16.69 -11.77 -28.98
CA MET A 118 17.79 -10.94 -29.50
C MET A 118 18.61 -11.69 -30.54
N ASN A 119 18.93 -12.97 -30.31
CA ASN A 119 19.72 -13.77 -31.26
C ASN A 119 18.95 -14.06 -32.56
N THR A 120 17.62 -14.17 -32.52
CA THR A 120 16.77 -14.34 -33.71
C THR A 120 16.70 -13.05 -34.54
N SER A 121 16.76 -11.88 -33.91
CA SER A 121 16.76 -10.58 -34.61
C SER A 121 18.10 -10.29 -35.29
N THR A 122 19.22 -10.76 -34.71
CA THR A 122 20.57 -10.57 -35.25
C THR A 122 20.84 -11.50 -36.46
N ASN A 123 20.20 -12.66 -36.52
CA ASN A 123 20.37 -13.61 -37.64
C ASN A 123 19.44 -13.33 -38.85
N ARG A 124 18.63 -12.27 -38.80
CA ARG A 124 17.77 -11.85 -39.91
C ARG A 124 18.29 -10.61 -40.67
N ALA A 125 19.44 -10.09 -40.28
CA ALA A 125 20.18 -9.03 -40.98
C ALA A 125 21.36 -9.65 -41.74
#